data_eb4e194483313d339292370d65843135
#
_entry.id   eb4e194483313d339292370d65843135
#
_cell.length_a   1.000
_cell.length_b   1.000
_cell.length_c   1.000
_cell.angle_alpha   90.00
_cell.angle_beta   90.00
_cell.angle_gamma   90.00
#
_symmetry.space_group_name_H-M   'P 1'
#
loop_
_entity.id
_entity.type
_entity.pdbx_description
1 polymer ?
#
loop_
_entity_poly.entity_id
_entity_poly.type
_entity_poly.pdbx_seq_one_letter_code
_entity_poly.pdbx_strand_id
1 'polypeptide(L)'
;SCQKIKYMFPKAHAAAYVTNAFRIAWFKVHKPAAYYTAFYTIRADEFDSDIMCYGVEKVKNKMKEIDLQGNSASTKDKNMYAILELVLEMYERGITFLPIDLYKSHATKFIMESDTEIRPPLNSIPGLGTVAAEGIDTAKKDGKFMSIDDMKIRSKIGTSVIEMLQKVGCLKGMSQSNQLSLFG
;
A
#
# COMPACT_ATOMS: atom_id res chain seq x y z
N SER A 1 46.76 15.50 -11.22
CA SER A 1 45.34 15.77 -10.87
C SER A 1 44.70 14.66 -10.02
N CYS A 2 45.03 13.37 -10.23
CA CYS A 2 44.49 12.23 -9.48
C CYS A 2 44.79 12.26 -7.97
N GLN A 3 45.89 12.90 -7.54
CA GLN A 3 46.22 13.02 -6.10
C GLN A 3 45.28 13.91 -5.29
N LYS A 4 44.45 14.72 -5.95
CA LYS A 4 43.41 15.58 -5.28
C LYS A 4 42.06 14.89 -5.12
N ILE A 5 41.85 13.74 -5.76
CA ILE A 5 40.58 13.02 -5.72
C ILE A 5 40.71 11.94 -4.65
N LYS A 6 40.08 12.19 -3.50
CA LYS A 6 40.10 11.26 -2.34
C LYS A 6 39.27 9.99 -2.55
N TYR A 7 38.33 9.99 -3.47
CA TYR A 7 37.44 8.87 -3.75
C TYR A 7 37.08 8.83 -5.24
N MET A 8 37.35 7.70 -5.88
CA MET A 8 36.99 7.48 -7.28
C MET A 8 36.12 6.23 -7.38
N PHE A 9 34.90 6.39 -7.88
CA PHE A 9 34.07 5.25 -8.21
C PHE A 9 34.60 4.50 -9.41
N PRO A 10 34.73 3.17 -9.37
CA PRO A 10 35.10 2.38 -10.55
C PRO A 10 34.10 2.64 -11.69
N LYS A 11 34.62 2.82 -12.92
CA LYS A 11 33.81 3.08 -14.11
C LYS A 11 32.71 2.01 -14.32
N ALA A 12 33.05 0.74 -14.10
CA ALA A 12 32.07 -0.37 -14.20
C ALA A 12 30.93 -0.25 -13.18
N HIS A 13 31.26 0.16 -11.96
CA HIS A 13 30.25 0.38 -10.92
C HIS A 13 29.29 1.53 -11.31
N ALA A 14 29.81 2.68 -11.72
CA ALA A 14 29.04 3.80 -12.21
C ALA A 14 28.15 3.40 -13.40
N ALA A 15 28.68 2.67 -14.37
CA ALA A 15 27.94 2.19 -15.53
C ALA A 15 26.78 1.26 -15.12
N ALA A 16 27.00 0.34 -14.17
CA ALA A 16 25.96 -0.56 -13.68
C ALA A 16 24.82 0.20 -13.01
N TYR A 17 25.12 1.16 -12.12
CA TYR A 17 24.10 1.99 -11.46
C TYR A 17 23.31 2.84 -12.44
N VAL A 18 23.98 3.52 -13.35
CA VAL A 18 23.34 4.37 -14.36
C VAL A 18 22.46 3.53 -15.28
N THR A 19 22.92 2.35 -15.72
CA THR A 19 22.11 1.45 -16.53
C THR A 19 20.83 1.02 -15.81
N ASN A 20 20.92 0.67 -14.52
CA ASN A 20 19.74 0.31 -13.74
C ASN A 20 18.81 1.51 -13.53
N ALA A 21 19.33 2.71 -13.28
CA ALA A 21 18.53 3.92 -13.17
C ALA A 21 17.74 4.20 -14.46
N PHE A 22 18.38 4.06 -15.65
CA PHE A 22 17.68 4.20 -16.93
C PHE A 22 16.62 3.14 -17.15
N ARG A 23 16.84 1.90 -16.76
CA ARG A 23 15.83 0.83 -16.85
C ARG A 23 14.60 1.16 -15.98
N ILE A 24 14.82 1.60 -14.76
CA ILE A 24 13.73 2.00 -13.85
C ILE A 24 12.98 3.22 -14.41
N ALA A 25 13.71 4.23 -14.91
CA ALA A 25 13.12 5.40 -15.54
C ALA A 25 12.29 5.04 -16.77
N TRP A 26 12.74 4.09 -17.57
CA TRP A 26 11.99 3.59 -18.73
C TRP A 26 10.62 3.02 -18.30
N PHE A 27 10.58 2.19 -17.25
CA PHE A 27 9.33 1.67 -16.72
C PHE A 27 8.42 2.78 -16.20
N LYS A 28 8.98 3.77 -15.49
CA LYS A 28 8.21 4.91 -14.99
C LYS A 28 7.56 5.74 -16.11
N VAL A 29 8.20 5.82 -17.27
CA VAL A 29 7.69 6.56 -18.44
C VAL A 29 6.69 5.73 -19.25
N HIS A 30 7.02 4.48 -19.56
CA HIS A 30 6.28 3.67 -20.51
C HIS A 30 5.28 2.68 -19.88
N LYS A 31 5.46 2.34 -18.59
CA LYS A 31 4.61 1.44 -17.82
C LYS A 31 4.42 1.97 -16.40
N PRO A 32 3.88 3.19 -16.25
CA PRO A 32 3.84 3.87 -14.95
C PRO A 32 3.06 3.10 -13.88
N ALA A 33 1.91 2.47 -14.20
CA ALA A 33 1.17 1.68 -13.24
C ALA A 33 2.00 0.51 -12.68
N ALA A 34 2.74 -0.19 -13.52
CA ALA A 34 3.63 -1.27 -13.08
C ALA A 34 4.78 -0.74 -12.21
N TYR A 35 5.35 0.42 -12.56
CA TYR A 35 6.38 1.08 -11.76
C TYR A 35 5.87 1.41 -10.34
N TYR A 36 4.71 2.09 -10.24
CA TYR A 36 4.14 2.46 -8.94
C TYR A 36 3.74 1.25 -8.12
N THR A 37 3.15 0.22 -8.74
CA THR A 37 2.79 -1.04 -8.08
C THR A 37 4.01 -1.72 -7.46
N ALA A 38 5.11 -1.81 -8.20
CA ALA A 38 6.36 -2.38 -7.70
C ALA A 38 6.99 -1.52 -6.60
N PHE A 39 6.99 -0.19 -6.78
CA PHE A 39 7.54 0.74 -5.79
C PHE A 39 6.79 0.64 -4.45
N TYR A 40 5.45 0.74 -4.48
CA TYR A 40 4.67 0.67 -3.24
C TYR A 40 4.79 -0.70 -2.56
N THR A 41 4.93 -1.77 -3.33
CA THR A 41 5.11 -3.11 -2.74
C THR A 41 6.44 -3.27 -2.00
N ILE A 42 7.51 -2.61 -2.47
CA ILE A 42 8.88 -2.88 -1.99
C ILE A 42 9.40 -1.78 -1.07
N ARG A 43 8.93 -0.54 -1.23
CA ARG A 43 9.56 0.65 -0.63
C ARG A 43 8.62 1.51 0.19
N ALA A 44 7.35 1.16 0.28
CA ALA A 44 6.36 2.00 0.94
C ALA A 44 5.92 1.44 2.30
N ASP A 45 6.87 1.19 3.20
CA ASP A 45 6.61 0.66 4.55
C ASP A 45 5.67 1.58 5.37
N GLU A 46 5.70 2.89 5.13
CA GLU A 46 4.83 3.88 5.79
C GLU A 46 3.60 4.24 4.95
N PHE A 47 3.16 3.34 4.05
CA PHE A 47 1.95 3.55 3.27
C PHE A 47 0.71 3.46 4.15
N ASP A 48 -0.12 4.48 4.09
CA ASP A 48 -1.37 4.60 4.84
C ASP A 48 -2.54 4.75 3.87
N SER A 49 -3.39 3.72 3.79
CA SER A 49 -4.52 3.72 2.87
C SER A 49 -5.56 4.79 3.20
N ASP A 50 -5.75 5.15 4.49
CA ASP A 50 -6.71 6.18 4.91
C ASP A 50 -6.32 7.57 4.41
N ILE A 51 -5.02 7.80 4.19
CA ILE A 51 -4.47 9.06 3.69
C ILE A 51 -4.33 9.03 2.16
N MET A 52 -3.78 7.93 1.63
CA MET A 52 -3.25 7.88 0.26
C MET A 52 -4.27 7.40 -0.78
N CYS A 53 -5.30 6.63 -0.37
CA CYS A 53 -6.21 6.01 -1.33
C CYS A 53 -7.51 6.80 -1.59
N TYR A 54 -7.74 7.91 -0.91
CA TYR A 54 -9.00 8.66 -1.00
C TYR A 54 -8.87 10.02 -1.67
N GLY A 55 -7.96 10.14 -2.62
CA GLY A 55 -7.84 11.28 -3.51
C GLY A 55 -6.75 12.29 -3.15
N VAL A 56 -6.48 13.15 -4.12
CA VAL A 56 -5.38 14.12 -4.12
C VAL A 56 -5.43 15.08 -2.92
N GLU A 57 -6.62 15.53 -2.51
CA GLU A 57 -6.77 16.51 -1.44
C GLU A 57 -6.28 15.99 -0.08
N LYS A 58 -6.56 14.73 0.25
CA LYS A 58 -6.06 14.13 1.49
C LYS A 58 -4.52 14.04 1.49
N VAL A 59 -3.95 13.67 0.36
CA VAL A 59 -2.49 13.61 0.18
C VAL A 59 -1.87 14.99 0.38
N LYS A 60 -2.38 16.01 -0.32
CA LYS A 60 -1.90 17.41 -0.20
C LYS A 60 -2.04 17.96 1.21
N ASN A 61 -3.14 17.67 1.90
CA ASN A 61 -3.35 18.11 3.27
C ASN A 61 -2.35 17.47 4.24
N LYS A 62 -2.07 16.17 4.08
CA LYS A 62 -1.06 15.49 4.91
C LYS A 62 0.35 16.00 4.64
N MET A 63 0.69 16.29 3.38
CA MET A 63 1.98 16.91 3.04
C MET A 63 2.14 18.27 3.72
N LYS A 64 1.11 19.13 3.65
CA LYS A 64 1.11 20.44 4.35
C LYS A 64 1.27 20.30 5.86
N GLU A 65 0.61 19.32 6.47
CA GLU A 65 0.74 19.04 7.91
C GLU A 65 2.18 18.71 8.28
N ILE A 66 2.86 17.87 7.48
CA ILE A 66 4.25 17.51 7.70
C ILE A 66 5.18 18.70 7.46
N ASP A 67 4.93 19.50 6.42
CA ASP A 67 5.71 20.70 6.12
C ASP A 67 5.66 21.72 7.26
N LEU A 68 4.50 21.89 7.90
CA LEU A 68 4.33 22.78 9.06
C LEU A 68 5.15 22.33 10.28
N GLN A 69 5.45 21.04 10.41
CA GLN A 69 6.32 20.52 11.46
C GLN A 69 7.80 20.86 11.21
N GLY A 70 8.18 21.06 9.96
CA GLY A 70 9.54 21.42 9.56
C GLY A 70 10.59 20.46 10.09
N ASN A 71 11.60 20.99 10.79
CA ASN A 71 12.69 20.16 11.34
C ASN A 71 12.25 19.23 12.49
N SER A 72 11.09 19.47 13.10
CA SER A 72 10.54 18.65 14.19
C SER A 72 9.77 17.41 13.68
N ALA A 73 9.55 17.31 12.37
CA ALA A 73 8.90 16.15 11.76
C ALA A 73 9.66 14.85 12.08
N SER A 74 8.93 13.82 12.50
CA SER A 74 9.50 12.53 12.84
C SER A 74 10.14 11.85 11.60
N THR A 75 11.03 10.90 11.83
CA THR A 75 11.59 10.09 10.74
C THR A 75 10.48 9.37 9.95
N LYS A 76 9.45 8.91 10.66
CA LYS A 76 8.26 8.29 10.05
C LYS A 76 7.55 9.28 9.12
N ASP A 77 7.31 10.51 9.55
CA ASP A 77 6.65 11.53 8.73
C ASP A 77 7.48 11.89 7.49
N LYS A 78 8.80 11.98 7.63
CA LYS A 78 9.71 12.23 6.49
C LYS A 78 9.69 11.08 5.48
N ASN A 79 9.65 9.83 5.95
CA ASN A 79 9.53 8.66 5.08
C ASN A 79 8.16 8.64 4.39
N MET A 80 7.09 8.93 5.13
CA MET A 80 5.74 9.05 4.59
C MET A 80 5.66 10.15 3.52
N TYR A 81 6.30 11.31 3.75
CA TYR A 81 6.31 12.43 2.81
C TYR A 81 6.85 12.01 1.44
N ALA A 82 7.96 11.27 1.40
CA ALA A 82 8.51 10.76 0.15
C ALA A 82 7.56 9.81 -0.60
N ILE A 83 6.73 9.05 0.13
CA ILE A 83 5.69 8.21 -0.47
C ILE A 83 4.54 9.07 -0.98
N LEU A 84 4.12 10.11 -0.22
CA LEU A 84 3.06 11.03 -0.62
C LEU A 84 3.39 11.78 -1.91
N GLU A 85 4.65 12.19 -2.12
CA GLU A 85 5.10 12.81 -3.38
C GLU A 85 4.87 11.88 -4.58
N LEU A 86 5.19 10.59 -4.45
CA LEU A 86 4.97 9.62 -5.51
C LEU A 86 3.50 9.27 -5.71
N VAL A 87 2.69 9.27 -4.65
CA VAL A 87 1.24 9.10 -4.74
C VAL A 87 0.62 10.28 -5.48
N LEU A 88 1.04 11.50 -5.16
CA LEU A 88 0.58 12.70 -5.86
C LEU A 88 0.95 12.65 -7.35
N GLU A 89 2.20 12.33 -7.67
CA GLU A 89 2.65 12.16 -9.06
C GLU A 89 1.83 11.10 -9.80
N MET A 90 1.52 9.98 -9.15
CA MET A 90 0.70 8.91 -9.69
C MET A 90 -0.71 9.41 -10.05
N TYR A 91 -1.36 10.13 -9.13
CA TYR A 91 -2.68 10.74 -9.38
C TYR A 91 -2.66 11.75 -10.52
N GLU A 92 -1.64 12.60 -10.60
CA GLU A 92 -1.48 13.59 -11.68
C GLU A 92 -1.26 12.91 -13.07
N ARG A 93 -0.82 11.66 -13.09
CA ARG A 93 -0.75 10.82 -14.28
C ARG A 93 -2.05 10.09 -14.61
N GLY A 94 -3.12 10.34 -13.87
CA GLY A 94 -4.42 9.69 -14.05
C GLY A 94 -4.49 8.24 -13.56
N ILE A 95 -3.53 7.79 -12.73
CA ILE A 95 -3.56 6.48 -12.11
C ILE A 95 -4.15 6.63 -10.71
N THR A 96 -5.05 5.73 -10.33
CA THR A 96 -5.79 5.80 -9.07
C THR A 96 -5.69 4.50 -8.27
N PHE A 97 -5.95 4.61 -6.96
CA PHE A 97 -6.13 3.43 -6.14
C PHE A 97 -7.58 2.95 -6.17
N LEU A 98 -7.74 1.64 -6.31
CA LEU A 98 -9.03 0.97 -6.09
C LEU A 98 -9.27 0.78 -4.59
N PRO A 99 -10.54 0.66 -4.15
CA PRO A 99 -10.84 0.27 -2.79
C PRO A 99 -10.18 -1.04 -2.40
N ILE A 100 -9.75 -1.14 -1.13
CA ILE A 100 -9.29 -2.42 -0.58
C ILE A 100 -10.48 -3.38 -0.57
N ASP A 101 -10.25 -4.60 -1.04
CA ASP A 101 -11.28 -5.64 -1.16
C ASP A 101 -10.80 -6.91 -0.47
N LEU A 102 -11.65 -7.50 0.36
CA LEU A 102 -11.31 -8.68 1.16
C LEU A 102 -10.79 -9.85 0.31
N TYR A 103 -11.36 -10.06 -0.87
CA TYR A 103 -11.04 -11.20 -1.73
C TYR A 103 -10.03 -10.89 -2.82
N LYS A 104 -10.04 -9.65 -3.36
CA LYS A 104 -9.15 -9.23 -4.45
C LYS A 104 -7.81 -8.69 -3.97
N SER A 105 -7.78 -7.98 -2.83
CA SER A 105 -6.51 -7.48 -2.29
C SER A 105 -5.63 -8.62 -1.80
N HIS A 106 -4.33 -8.54 -2.09
CA HIS A 106 -3.32 -9.43 -1.53
C HIS A 106 -3.01 -9.03 -0.08
N ALA A 107 -2.40 -9.91 0.70
CA ALA A 107 -1.99 -9.59 2.07
C ALA A 107 -1.06 -8.36 2.14
N THR A 108 0.00 -8.35 1.32
CA THR A 108 1.14 -7.42 1.43
C THR A 108 1.56 -6.75 0.13
N LYS A 109 1.06 -7.20 -1.03
CA LYS A 109 1.49 -6.71 -2.34
C LYS A 109 0.42 -5.88 -3.00
N PHE A 110 0.80 -4.74 -3.55
CA PHE A 110 -0.06 -4.00 -4.46
C PHE A 110 -0.30 -4.81 -5.74
N ILE A 111 -1.48 -4.68 -6.33
CA ILE A 111 -1.88 -5.38 -7.56
C ILE A 111 -2.21 -4.33 -8.61
N MET A 112 -1.56 -4.43 -9.78
CA MET A 112 -1.95 -3.66 -10.95
C MET A 112 -3.18 -4.33 -11.57
N GLU A 113 -4.35 -3.70 -11.47
CA GLU A 113 -5.60 -4.21 -12.05
C GLU A 113 -5.75 -3.77 -13.51
N SER A 114 -5.23 -2.58 -13.83
CA SER A 114 -5.18 -2.02 -15.19
C SER A 114 -4.01 -1.03 -15.34
N ASP A 115 -3.84 -0.43 -16.51
CA ASP A 115 -2.83 0.60 -16.74
C ASP A 115 -3.12 1.91 -15.97
N THR A 116 -4.31 2.04 -15.36
CA THR A 116 -4.74 3.23 -14.61
C THR A 116 -5.24 2.93 -13.18
N GLU A 117 -5.22 1.67 -12.76
CA GLU A 117 -5.80 1.27 -11.48
C GLU A 117 -4.89 0.31 -10.72
N ILE A 118 -4.63 0.64 -9.47
CA ILE A 118 -3.79 -0.16 -8.55
C ILE A 118 -4.61 -0.48 -7.30
N ARG A 119 -4.65 -1.75 -6.92
CA ARG A 119 -5.32 -2.19 -5.69
C ARG A 119 -4.32 -2.31 -4.54
N PRO A 120 -4.57 -1.60 -3.41
CA PRO A 120 -3.74 -1.70 -2.22
C PRO A 120 -3.89 -3.06 -1.52
N PRO A 121 -2.86 -3.51 -0.79
CA PRO A 121 -2.92 -4.72 0.02
C PRO A 121 -3.71 -4.52 1.32
N LEU A 122 -4.04 -5.64 1.98
CA LEU A 122 -4.75 -5.61 3.28
C LEU A 122 -3.92 -4.92 4.37
N ASN A 123 -2.61 -5.16 4.42
CA ASN A 123 -1.73 -4.54 5.42
C ASN A 123 -1.48 -3.04 5.22
N SER A 124 -1.99 -2.44 4.15
CA SER A 124 -2.02 -0.97 3.97
C SER A 124 -3.07 -0.28 4.82
N ILE A 125 -4.00 -1.03 5.40
CA ILE A 125 -4.98 -0.52 6.36
C ILE A 125 -4.24 -0.18 7.67
N PRO A 126 -4.35 1.07 8.16
CA PRO A 126 -3.67 1.48 9.39
C PRO A 126 -3.98 0.56 10.57
N GLY A 127 -2.95 0.04 11.20
CA GLY A 127 -3.07 -0.86 12.34
C GLY A 127 -3.29 -2.34 12.01
N LEU A 128 -3.55 -2.70 10.76
CA LEU A 128 -3.68 -4.09 10.33
C LEU A 128 -2.29 -4.67 10.02
N GLY A 129 -1.76 -5.47 10.95
CA GLY A 129 -0.44 -6.07 10.82
C GLY A 129 -0.34 -7.15 9.73
N THR A 130 0.87 -7.35 9.23
CA THR A 130 1.17 -8.32 8.15
C THR A 130 0.69 -9.73 8.48
N VAL A 131 0.88 -10.20 9.71
CA VAL A 131 0.45 -11.56 10.13
C VAL A 131 -1.07 -11.73 10.01
N ALA A 132 -1.86 -10.73 10.40
CA ALA A 132 -3.32 -10.76 10.26
C ALA A 132 -3.73 -10.73 8.78
N ALA A 133 -3.07 -9.91 7.97
CA ALA A 133 -3.31 -9.83 6.52
C ALA A 133 -3.02 -11.17 5.83
N GLU A 134 -1.92 -11.82 6.17
CA GLU A 134 -1.54 -13.15 5.64
C GLU A 134 -2.50 -14.25 6.11
N GLY A 135 -2.98 -14.17 7.36
CA GLY A 135 -4.02 -15.08 7.87
C GLY A 135 -5.31 -15.01 7.07
N ILE A 136 -5.77 -13.78 6.74
CA ILE A 136 -6.93 -13.56 5.90
C ILE A 136 -6.67 -14.07 4.47
N ASP A 137 -5.52 -13.75 3.89
CA ASP A 137 -5.15 -14.13 2.52
C ASP A 137 -5.05 -15.66 2.35
N THR A 138 -4.60 -16.34 3.39
CA THR A 138 -4.55 -17.80 3.42
C THR A 138 -5.95 -18.40 3.55
N ALA A 139 -6.73 -17.91 4.51
CA ALA A 139 -8.05 -18.45 4.79
C ALA A 139 -9.05 -18.27 3.63
N LYS A 140 -8.99 -17.16 2.88
CA LYS A 140 -9.87 -16.95 1.72
C LYS A 140 -9.63 -17.92 0.55
N LYS A 141 -8.46 -18.58 0.50
CA LYS A 141 -8.15 -19.60 -0.53
C LYS A 141 -9.02 -20.84 -0.37
N ASP A 142 -9.46 -21.13 0.85
CA ASP A 142 -10.37 -22.25 1.17
C ASP A 142 -11.85 -21.89 0.89
N GLY A 143 -12.12 -20.83 0.16
CA GLY A 143 -13.45 -20.37 -0.22
C GLY A 143 -13.88 -19.10 0.52
N LYS A 144 -15.01 -18.53 0.08
CA LYS A 144 -15.58 -17.32 0.67
C LYS A 144 -15.96 -17.56 2.14
N PHE A 145 -15.84 -16.51 2.94
CA PHE A 145 -16.31 -16.51 4.31
C PHE A 145 -17.84 -16.44 4.35
N MET A 146 -18.44 -17.27 5.17
CA MET A 146 -19.90 -17.33 5.34
C MET A 146 -20.40 -16.21 6.25
N SER A 147 -19.55 -15.77 7.20
CA SER A 147 -19.86 -14.70 8.16
C SER A 147 -18.59 -14.09 8.71
N ILE A 148 -18.72 -13.01 9.47
CA ILE A 148 -17.62 -12.38 10.21
C ILE A 148 -17.03 -13.36 11.23
N ASP A 149 -17.85 -14.14 11.91
CA ASP A 149 -17.40 -15.15 12.88
C ASP A 149 -16.61 -16.28 12.18
N ASP A 150 -17.08 -16.75 11.02
CA ASP A 150 -16.34 -17.72 10.20
C ASP A 150 -14.98 -17.16 9.78
N MET A 151 -14.94 -15.91 9.30
CA MET A 151 -13.69 -15.25 8.93
C MET A 151 -12.75 -15.15 10.13
N LYS A 152 -13.25 -14.73 11.30
CA LYS A 152 -12.46 -14.59 12.52
C LYS A 152 -11.80 -15.90 12.93
N ILE A 153 -12.55 -17.00 12.89
CA ILE A 153 -12.06 -18.35 13.25
C ILE A 153 -11.02 -18.83 12.23
N ARG A 154 -11.34 -18.79 10.93
CA ARG A 154 -10.49 -19.32 9.87
C ARG A 154 -9.21 -18.51 9.70
N SER A 155 -9.28 -17.18 9.80
CA SER A 155 -8.12 -16.30 9.66
C SER A 155 -7.35 -16.10 10.96
N LYS A 156 -7.86 -16.59 12.10
CA LYS A 156 -7.26 -16.43 13.45
C LYS A 156 -7.01 -14.96 13.82
N ILE A 157 -7.91 -14.07 13.45
CA ILE A 157 -7.81 -12.62 13.68
C ILE A 157 -8.64 -12.18 14.89
N GLY A 158 -8.19 -11.09 15.53
CA GLY A 158 -8.88 -10.49 16.67
C GLY A 158 -10.02 -9.55 16.28
N THR A 159 -10.81 -9.15 17.26
CA THR A 159 -11.94 -8.23 17.06
C THR A 159 -11.50 -6.87 16.52
N SER A 160 -10.34 -6.35 16.96
CA SER A 160 -9.79 -5.09 16.46
C SER A 160 -9.53 -5.10 14.94
N VAL A 161 -9.07 -6.23 14.39
CA VAL A 161 -8.89 -6.37 12.93
C VAL A 161 -10.22 -6.36 12.20
N ILE A 162 -11.26 -6.99 12.77
CA ILE A 162 -12.63 -6.95 12.22
C ILE A 162 -13.14 -5.50 12.16
N GLU A 163 -12.96 -4.72 13.23
CA GLU A 163 -13.36 -3.32 13.30
C GLU A 163 -12.65 -2.46 12.23
N MET A 164 -11.34 -2.69 12.02
CA MET A 164 -10.58 -2.02 10.94
C MET A 164 -11.14 -2.35 9.55
N LEU A 165 -11.42 -3.63 9.28
CA LEU A 165 -12.00 -4.08 8.01
C LEU A 165 -13.42 -3.55 7.80
N GLN A 166 -14.22 -3.45 8.86
CA GLN A 166 -15.56 -2.83 8.81
C GLN A 166 -15.45 -1.33 8.48
N LYS A 167 -14.54 -0.62 9.13
CA LYS A 167 -14.32 0.82 8.91
C LYS A 167 -13.98 1.14 7.46
N VAL A 168 -13.14 0.33 6.80
CA VAL A 168 -12.80 0.52 5.38
C VAL A 168 -13.83 -0.08 4.42
N GLY A 169 -14.89 -0.71 4.95
CA GLY A 169 -15.99 -1.23 4.15
C GLY A 169 -15.76 -2.61 3.53
N CYS A 170 -14.66 -3.29 3.87
CA CYS A 170 -14.34 -4.63 3.34
C CYS A 170 -15.35 -5.71 3.70
N LEU A 171 -16.12 -5.53 4.79
CA LEU A 171 -17.09 -6.50 5.29
C LEU A 171 -18.54 -6.11 5.00
N LYS A 172 -18.75 -5.13 4.12
CA LYS A 172 -20.11 -4.67 3.78
C LYS A 172 -20.94 -5.80 3.18
N GLY A 173 -22.09 -6.06 3.79
CA GLY A 173 -23.02 -7.11 3.35
C GLY A 173 -22.72 -8.51 3.91
N MET A 174 -21.66 -8.66 4.73
CA MET A 174 -21.37 -9.93 5.41
C MET A 174 -22.16 -10.02 6.73
N SER A 175 -22.85 -11.14 6.96
CA SER A 175 -23.57 -11.40 8.20
C SER A 175 -22.61 -11.55 9.39
N GLN A 176 -23.08 -11.24 10.61
CA GLN A 176 -22.26 -11.37 11.82
C GLN A 176 -21.94 -12.85 12.12
N SER A 177 -22.95 -13.70 12.08
CA SER A 177 -22.82 -15.13 12.39
C SER A 177 -23.46 -16.02 11.34
N ASN A 178 -23.12 -17.32 11.36
CA ASN A 178 -23.72 -18.35 10.51
C ASN A 178 -25.10 -18.80 11.04
N GLN A 179 -25.53 -18.34 12.22
CA GLN A 179 -26.82 -18.68 12.76
C GLN A 179 -27.90 -17.91 11.99
N LEU A 180 -28.77 -18.63 11.30
CA LEU A 180 -30.05 -18.09 10.83
C LEU A 180 -30.81 -17.62 12.06
N SER A 181 -31.10 -16.31 12.15
CA SER A 181 -32.02 -15.80 13.14
C SER A 181 -33.39 -16.45 12.88
N LEU A 182 -33.80 -17.34 13.78
CA LEU A 182 -35.15 -17.95 13.74
C LEU A 182 -36.25 -16.94 14.08
N PHE A 183 -35.84 -15.71 14.46
CA PHE A 183 -36.74 -14.58 14.77
C PHE A 183 -36.24 -13.37 13.98
N GLY A 184 -36.69 -13.22 12.75
CA GLY A 184 -36.53 -12.04 11.91
C GLY A 184 -37.58 -11.00 12.27
#